data_3848ef9400d14e643aebea52b0a4c2de
#
_entry.id   3848ef9400d14e643aebea52b0a4c2de
#
_cell.length_a   1.000
_cell.length_b   1.000
_cell.length_c   1.000
_cell.angle_alpha   90.00
_cell.angle_beta   90.00
_cell.angle_gamma   90.00
#
_symmetry.space_group_name_H-M   'P 1'
#
loop_
_entity.id
_entity.type
_entity.pdbx_description
1 polymer ?
#
loop_
_entity_poly.entity_id
_entity_poly.type
_entity_poly.pdbx_seq_one_letter_code
_entity_poly.pdbx_strand_id
1 'polypeptide(L)'
;MRGGGGFGVRLATMSFAEPTKTSAALKLTDEVVSRIQRKTIRTLTAGQVLSGFGLGSTLSIGALLAQELSGTAAWSGAAATFSTLGAATWAIPLARLAGAKGRRRALAAGAGLAITGALLVITAAATRTFPTLLVALFLMGAGSATGLQARFAAVDLPSSKHQGRNLSLVVWATTVGAVIGPNLFGPGEIVGKALGLPHLTGPFVFTIIAQTLATTVFWFGLRPDPLLIAQQLDAEKNFARPKASIKAAIATLREKPIAAFAVTTIAFSHMVMVSVMSMTPVHLTHHGAGLVIVGFTISMHIAGMYAFSPIWGWLADKFGRVRVILIGQAIYVAALATAGWGSQSIPAVQVGLFLLGLGWSASTVGASSLLSATLPTNEKTNVQGLSDSLMNLSGAFGGATAGAILSAVAFSGLNAAAFIPVSVTLIAAAVTHLGKRSS
;
A
#
# COMPACT_ATOMS: atom_id res chain seq x y z
N MET A 1 39.42 73.22 50.53
CA MET A 1 39.08 72.75 51.91
C MET A 1 38.12 71.59 51.77
N ARG A 2 38.48 70.41 52.30
CA ARG A 2 37.69 69.30 52.80
C ARG A 2 36.58 68.75 51.84
N GLY A 3 36.55 67.55 51.34
CA GLY A 3 36.91 66.31 51.99
C GLY A 3 35.61 65.53 52.30
N GLY A 4 35.33 64.42 51.70
CA GLY A 4 34.19 63.58 51.98
C GLY A 4 34.17 62.36 51.10
N GLY A 5 34.90 61.32 51.48
CA GLY A 5 34.84 60.03 50.82
C GLY A 5 33.56 59.23 51.22
N GLY A 6 32.92 58.65 50.26
CA GLY A 6 31.80 57.68 50.46
C GLY A 6 32.14 56.32 49.83
N PHE A 7 32.47 55.39 50.70
CA PHE A 7 32.63 53.97 50.34
C PHE A 7 31.29 53.41 49.91
N GLY A 8 31.05 53.25 48.63
CA GLY A 8 29.90 52.50 48.07
C GLY A 8 30.26 51.04 47.90
N VAL A 9 29.76 50.17 48.79
CA VAL A 9 29.82 48.72 48.65
C VAL A 9 28.94 48.33 47.48
N ARG A 10 29.52 47.83 46.37
CA ARG A 10 28.80 47.21 45.28
C ARG A 10 28.42 45.83 45.74
N LEU A 11 27.14 45.63 46.07
CA LEU A 11 26.51 44.31 46.13
C LEU A 11 26.52 43.70 44.72
N ALA A 12 27.35 42.67 44.55
CA ALA A 12 27.32 41.82 43.37
C ALA A 12 26.02 41.05 43.40
N THR A 13 25.06 41.43 42.56
CA THR A 13 23.91 40.63 42.25
C THR A 13 24.38 39.36 41.52
N MET A 14 24.41 38.23 42.25
CA MET A 14 24.52 36.91 41.66
C MET A 14 23.29 36.68 40.76
N SER A 15 23.48 36.83 39.45
CA SER A 15 22.55 36.35 38.45
C SER A 15 22.56 34.85 38.51
N PHE A 16 21.49 34.25 39.05
CA PHE A 16 21.19 32.84 38.85
C PHE A 16 20.96 32.65 37.36
N ALA A 17 21.97 32.11 36.68
CA ALA A 17 21.81 31.61 35.33
C ALA A 17 20.71 30.50 35.37
N GLU A 18 19.58 30.76 34.75
CA GLU A 18 18.58 29.74 34.43
C GLU A 18 19.30 28.57 33.75
N PRO A 19 19.00 27.33 34.14
CA PRO A 19 19.53 26.16 33.42
C PRO A 19 18.99 26.22 32.00
N THR A 20 19.81 26.64 31.07
CA THR A 20 19.59 26.46 29.64
C THR A 20 19.20 25.00 29.41
N LYS A 21 17.93 24.76 29.17
CA LYS A 21 17.44 23.53 28.56
C LYS A 21 18.03 23.43 27.15
N THR A 22 19.30 23.10 27.07
CA THR A 22 19.93 22.62 25.87
C THR A 22 19.33 21.23 25.64
N SER A 23 18.12 21.21 25.08
CA SER A 23 17.63 20.07 24.36
C SER A 23 18.76 19.72 23.38
N ALA A 24 19.44 18.58 23.64
CA ALA A 24 20.39 18.02 22.71
C ALA A 24 19.63 17.68 21.44
N ALA A 25 19.41 18.68 20.58
CA ALA A 25 19.00 18.50 19.21
C ALA A 25 20.09 17.62 18.60
N LEU A 26 19.80 16.33 18.40
CA LEU A 26 20.66 15.45 17.64
C LEU A 26 20.97 16.20 16.34
N LYS A 27 22.22 16.67 16.18
CA LYS A 27 22.66 17.20 14.90
C LYS A 27 22.49 16.03 13.91
N LEU A 28 21.46 16.11 13.07
CA LEU A 28 21.12 15.09 12.08
C LEU A 28 22.14 15.19 10.95
N THR A 29 23.31 14.62 11.17
CA THR A 29 24.32 14.46 10.11
C THR A 29 23.83 13.44 9.08
N ASP A 30 24.30 13.53 7.84
CA ASP A 30 23.95 12.59 6.76
C ASP A 30 24.20 11.13 7.18
N GLU A 31 25.19 10.87 8.02
CA GLU A 31 25.47 9.53 8.54
C GLU A 31 24.38 9.02 9.48
N VAL A 32 23.88 9.87 10.38
CA VAL A 32 22.80 9.54 11.32
C VAL A 32 21.51 9.28 10.54
N VAL A 33 21.18 10.15 9.57
CA VAL A 33 20.01 9.97 8.68
C VAL A 33 20.11 8.65 7.90
N SER A 34 21.28 8.32 7.35
CA SER A 34 21.52 7.05 6.64
C SER A 34 21.37 5.83 7.54
N ARG A 35 21.82 5.90 8.80
CA ARG A 35 21.62 4.82 9.79
C ARG A 35 20.15 4.61 10.14
N ILE A 36 19.41 5.71 10.35
CA ILE A 36 17.98 5.69 10.60
C ILE A 36 17.25 5.10 9.39
N GLN A 37 17.59 5.52 8.18
CA GLN A 37 17.00 5.01 6.94
C GLN A 37 17.20 3.49 6.81
N ARG A 38 18.39 2.97 7.04
CA ARG A 38 18.66 1.52 7.00
C ARG A 38 17.84 0.77 8.03
N LYS A 39 17.70 1.29 9.25
CA LYS A 39 16.83 0.70 10.29
C LYS A 39 15.37 0.73 9.87
N THR A 40 14.90 1.86 9.35
CA THR A 40 13.53 2.03 8.85
C THR A 40 13.19 1.00 7.77
N ILE A 41 14.04 0.85 6.75
CA ILE A 41 13.84 -0.14 5.68
C ILE A 41 13.75 -1.55 6.24
N ARG A 42 14.69 -1.96 7.11
CA ARG A 42 14.65 -3.31 7.74
C ARG A 42 13.36 -3.55 8.52
N THR A 43 12.92 -2.56 9.29
CA THR A 43 11.67 -2.63 10.07
C THR A 43 10.45 -2.74 9.18
N LEU A 44 10.37 -1.90 8.12
CA LEU A 44 9.27 -1.93 7.16
C LEU A 44 9.24 -3.25 6.38
N THR A 45 10.39 -3.75 5.94
CA THR A 45 10.52 -5.05 5.27
C THR A 45 10.01 -6.19 6.14
N ALA A 46 10.45 -6.26 7.40
CA ALA A 46 9.96 -7.28 8.35
C ALA A 46 8.44 -7.16 8.59
N GLY A 47 7.94 -5.94 8.81
CA GLY A 47 6.51 -5.68 8.97
C GLY A 47 5.68 -6.06 7.75
N GLN A 48 6.20 -5.83 6.53
CA GLN A 48 5.52 -6.20 5.27
C GLN A 48 5.46 -7.71 5.05
N VAL A 49 6.53 -8.46 5.37
CA VAL A 49 6.49 -9.92 5.35
C VAL A 49 5.36 -10.42 6.25
N LEU A 50 5.31 -9.93 7.49
CA LEU A 50 4.27 -10.32 8.46
C LEU A 50 2.87 -9.90 8.00
N SER A 51 2.70 -8.67 7.50
CA SER A 51 1.39 -8.19 7.02
C SER A 51 0.90 -8.95 5.79
N GLY A 52 1.81 -9.44 4.94
CA GLY A 52 1.49 -10.23 3.74
C GLY A 52 0.76 -11.54 4.05
N PHE A 53 1.03 -12.17 5.19
CA PHE A 53 0.34 -13.42 5.59
C PHE A 53 -1.18 -13.24 5.69
N GLY A 54 -1.65 -12.07 6.18
CA GLY A 54 -3.07 -11.79 6.32
C GLY A 54 -3.81 -11.62 5.00
N LEU A 55 -3.14 -11.12 3.97
CA LEU A 55 -3.75 -10.87 2.65
C LEU A 55 -4.22 -12.17 1.98
N GLY A 56 -3.38 -13.19 1.95
CA GLY A 56 -3.70 -14.46 1.31
C GLY A 56 -4.89 -15.17 1.94
N SER A 57 -4.94 -15.21 3.28
CA SER A 57 -6.03 -15.84 4.02
C SER A 57 -7.36 -15.10 3.82
N THR A 58 -7.35 -13.77 3.78
CA THR A 58 -8.57 -12.95 3.66
C THR A 58 -9.28 -13.15 2.32
N LEU A 59 -8.53 -13.15 1.22
CA LEU A 59 -9.12 -13.19 -0.11
C LEU A 59 -9.75 -14.56 -0.41
N SER A 60 -9.07 -15.67 -0.09
CA SER A 60 -9.53 -17.00 -0.41
C SER A 60 -10.63 -17.49 0.54
N ILE A 61 -10.39 -17.38 1.85
CA ILE A 61 -11.30 -17.93 2.88
C ILE A 61 -12.46 -16.98 3.15
N GLY A 62 -12.23 -15.67 3.06
CA GLY A 62 -13.29 -14.68 3.21
C GLY A 62 -14.43 -14.87 2.22
N ALA A 63 -14.13 -15.28 0.97
CA ALA A 63 -15.15 -15.60 -0.04
C ALA A 63 -15.96 -16.84 0.32
N LEU A 64 -15.29 -17.90 0.81
CA LEU A 64 -15.96 -19.12 1.24
C LEU A 64 -16.86 -18.88 2.45
N LEU A 65 -16.38 -18.15 3.46
CA LEU A 65 -17.18 -17.76 4.62
C LEU A 65 -18.37 -16.87 4.24
N ALA A 66 -18.18 -15.94 3.28
CA ALA A 66 -19.27 -15.10 2.79
C ALA A 66 -20.36 -15.96 2.12
N GLN A 67 -19.99 -16.96 1.33
CA GLN A 67 -20.92 -17.90 0.73
C GLN A 67 -21.64 -18.77 1.79
N GLU A 68 -20.90 -19.31 2.76
CA GLU A 68 -21.45 -20.16 3.82
C GLU A 68 -22.44 -19.40 4.70
N LEU A 69 -22.07 -18.19 5.17
CA LEU A 69 -22.90 -17.40 6.08
C LEU A 69 -24.09 -16.71 5.40
N SER A 70 -23.96 -16.39 4.10
CA SER A 70 -25.07 -15.80 3.34
C SER A 70 -26.03 -16.84 2.74
N GLY A 71 -25.59 -18.09 2.65
CA GLY A 71 -26.35 -19.17 2.01
C GLY A 71 -26.38 -19.10 0.48
N THR A 72 -25.69 -18.16 -0.17
CA THR A 72 -25.70 -17.98 -1.62
C THR A 72 -24.31 -17.66 -2.18
N ALA A 73 -23.97 -18.27 -3.34
CA ALA A 73 -22.73 -17.97 -4.05
C ALA A 73 -22.64 -16.52 -4.55
N ALA A 74 -23.78 -15.80 -4.67
CA ALA A 74 -23.81 -14.40 -5.12
C ALA A 74 -23.01 -13.47 -4.21
N TRP A 75 -22.90 -13.79 -2.92
CA TRP A 75 -22.17 -12.99 -1.92
C TRP A 75 -20.69 -13.37 -1.78
N SER A 76 -20.18 -14.35 -2.52
CA SER A 76 -18.75 -14.72 -2.46
C SER A 76 -17.82 -13.55 -2.79
N GLY A 77 -18.24 -12.67 -3.71
CA GLY A 77 -17.51 -11.44 -4.06
C GLY A 77 -17.49 -10.36 -2.97
N ALA A 78 -18.38 -10.46 -1.97
CA ALA A 78 -18.46 -9.46 -0.90
C ALA A 78 -17.16 -9.35 -0.11
N ALA A 79 -16.42 -10.45 0.05
CA ALA A 79 -15.15 -10.45 0.75
C ALA A 79 -14.12 -9.49 0.12
N ALA A 80 -13.93 -9.59 -1.19
CA ALA A 80 -13.03 -8.70 -1.93
C ALA A 80 -13.54 -7.26 -1.89
N THR A 81 -14.84 -7.04 -2.12
CA THR A 81 -15.46 -5.72 -2.14
C THR A 81 -15.31 -5.00 -0.80
N PHE A 82 -15.72 -5.63 0.31
CA PHE A 82 -15.67 -4.99 1.64
C PHE A 82 -14.23 -4.78 2.12
N SER A 83 -13.32 -5.71 1.84
CA SER A 83 -11.90 -5.55 2.16
C SER A 83 -11.29 -4.38 1.36
N THR A 84 -11.60 -4.26 0.07
CA THR A 84 -11.10 -3.17 -0.79
C THR A 84 -11.72 -1.82 -0.39
N LEU A 85 -13.01 -1.76 -0.10
CA LEU A 85 -13.69 -0.57 0.44
C LEU A 85 -13.09 -0.17 1.79
N GLY A 86 -12.81 -1.14 2.65
CA GLY A 86 -12.11 -0.91 3.92
C GLY A 86 -10.73 -0.30 3.68
N ALA A 87 -9.93 -0.86 2.77
CA ALA A 87 -8.62 -0.32 2.41
C ALA A 87 -8.71 1.12 1.89
N ALA A 88 -9.67 1.41 1.00
CA ALA A 88 -9.91 2.75 0.48
C ALA A 88 -10.30 3.75 1.59
N THR A 89 -11.20 3.34 2.47
CA THR A 89 -11.71 4.18 3.55
C THR A 89 -10.63 4.47 4.59
N TRP A 90 -9.86 3.45 5.01
CA TRP A 90 -8.81 3.60 6.02
C TRP A 90 -7.56 4.29 5.51
N ALA A 91 -7.32 4.36 4.19
CA ALA A 91 -6.14 4.98 3.63
C ALA A 91 -5.96 6.44 4.06
N ILE A 92 -7.04 7.25 4.04
CA ILE A 92 -6.99 8.67 4.42
C ILE A 92 -6.84 8.87 5.94
N PRO A 93 -7.65 8.25 6.82
CA PRO A 93 -7.46 8.37 8.26
C PRO A 93 -6.06 7.95 8.72
N LEU A 94 -5.54 6.83 8.22
CA LEU A 94 -4.19 6.37 8.55
C LEU A 94 -3.10 7.31 8.03
N ALA A 95 -3.27 7.89 6.82
CA ALA A 95 -2.35 8.89 6.31
C ALA A 95 -2.36 10.18 7.15
N ARG A 96 -3.54 10.63 7.59
CA ARG A 96 -3.67 11.78 8.52
C ARG A 96 -3.00 11.49 9.85
N LEU A 97 -3.20 10.29 10.41
CA LEU A 97 -2.54 9.86 11.64
C LEU A 97 -1.03 9.84 11.46
N ALA A 98 -0.52 9.35 10.31
CA ALA A 98 0.90 9.38 9.98
C ALA A 98 1.44 10.82 9.94
N GLY A 99 0.76 11.72 9.26
CA GLY A 99 1.15 13.14 9.18
C GLY A 99 1.17 13.86 10.53
N ALA A 100 0.22 13.52 11.42
CA ALA A 100 0.08 14.15 12.73
C ALA A 100 0.97 13.52 13.82
N LYS A 101 1.10 12.19 13.82
CA LYS A 101 1.71 11.42 14.93
C LYS A 101 2.80 10.44 14.50
N GLY A 102 3.21 10.50 13.23
CA GLY A 102 4.28 9.67 12.64
C GLY A 102 3.79 8.33 12.08
N ARG A 103 4.66 7.72 11.25
CA ARG A 103 4.40 6.42 10.59
C ARG A 103 4.22 5.29 11.59
N ARG A 104 5.00 5.29 12.66
CA ARG A 104 4.93 4.28 13.72
C ARG A 104 3.50 4.08 14.22
N ARG A 105 2.81 5.17 14.59
CA ARG A 105 1.45 5.10 15.13
C ARG A 105 0.44 4.71 14.06
N ALA A 106 0.58 5.21 12.85
CA ALA A 106 -0.34 4.92 11.76
C ALA A 106 -0.27 3.45 11.31
N LEU A 107 0.94 2.92 11.10
CA LEU A 107 1.11 1.53 10.66
C LEU A 107 0.70 0.55 11.77
N ALA A 108 1.03 0.84 13.03
CA ALA A 108 0.59 0.02 14.16
C ALA A 108 -0.94 0.05 14.35
N ALA A 109 -1.59 1.22 14.16
CA ALA A 109 -3.05 1.33 14.26
C ALA A 109 -3.76 0.54 13.15
N GLY A 110 -3.28 0.61 11.91
CA GLY A 110 -3.89 -0.13 10.80
C GLY A 110 -3.71 -1.64 10.94
N ALA A 111 -2.55 -2.12 11.40
CA ALA A 111 -2.35 -3.52 11.75
C ALA A 111 -3.24 -3.96 12.94
N GLY A 112 -3.43 -3.09 13.95
CA GLY A 112 -4.36 -3.32 15.06
C GLY A 112 -5.82 -3.44 14.61
N LEU A 113 -6.27 -2.61 13.66
CA LEU A 113 -7.60 -2.75 13.06
C LEU A 113 -7.76 -4.07 12.31
N ALA A 114 -6.71 -4.53 11.63
CA ALA A 114 -6.73 -5.84 10.97
C ALA A 114 -6.82 -6.99 11.98
N ILE A 115 -6.18 -6.91 13.15
CA ILE A 115 -6.34 -7.87 14.25
C ILE A 115 -7.80 -7.91 14.71
N THR A 116 -8.39 -6.74 14.95
CA THR A 116 -9.81 -6.64 15.36
C THR A 116 -10.71 -7.25 14.28
N GLY A 117 -10.44 -6.97 13.00
CA GLY A 117 -11.15 -7.59 11.90
C GLY A 117 -11.06 -9.12 11.90
N ALA A 118 -9.86 -9.68 12.07
CA ALA A 118 -9.64 -11.12 12.10
C ALA A 118 -10.36 -11.81 13.29
N LEU A 119 -10.36 -11.17 14.47
CA LEU A 119 -11.15 -11.64 15.63
C LEU A 119 -12.64 -11.62 15.33
N LEU A 120 -13.14 -10.56 14.67
CA LEU A 120 -14.54 -10.46 14.28
C LEU A 120 -14.92 -11.47 13.20
N VAL A 121 -14.01 -11.92 12.31
CA VAL A 121 -14.28 -13.03 11.38
C VAL A 121 -14.59 -14.31 12.17
N ILE A 122 -13.77 -14.63 13.18
CA ILE A 122 -13.99 -15.81 14.04
C ILE A 122 -15.33 -15.68 14.78
N THR A 123 -15.63 -14.50 15.31
CA THR A 123 -16.91 -14.22 15.98
C THR A 123 -18.09 -14.36 15.02
N ALA A 124 -17.99 -13.82 13.81
CA ALA A 124 -19.04 -13.90 12.79
C ALA A 124 -19.35 -15.35 12.41
N ALA A 125 -18.32 -16.19 12.26
CA ALA A 125 -18.49 -17.61 11.99
C ALA A 125 -19.12 -18.34 13.18
N ALA A 126 -18.70 -18.05 14.43
CA ALA A 126 -19.25 -18.64 15.64
C ALA A 126 -20.73 -18.28 15.87
N THR A 127 -21.10 -17.03 15.60
CA THR A 127 -22.48 -16.53 15.74
C THR A 127 -23.33 -16.70 14.48
N ARG A 128 -22.74 -17.20 13.39
CA ARG A 128 -23.36 -17.35 12.07
C ARG A 128 -23.98 -16.04 11.54
N THR A 129 -23.29 -14.90 11.75
CA THR A 129 -23.80 -13.57 11.45
C THR A 129 -23.09 -12.97 10.24
N PHE A 130 -23.75 -12.98 9.07
CA PHE A 130 -23.19 -12.45 7.83
C PHE A 130 -22.86 -10.93 7.89
N PRO A 131 -23.70 -10.02 8.45
CA PRO A 131 -23.32 -8.61 8.59
C PRO A 131 -22.06 -8.38 9.42
N THR A 132 -21.81 -9.18 10.46
CA THR A 132 -20.58 -9.13 11.27
C THR A 132 -19.36 -9.48 10.42
N LEU A 133 -19.48 -10.47 9.52
CA LEU A 133 -18.41 -10.81 8.59
C LEU A 133 -18.07 -9.62 7.66
N LEU A 134 -19.07 -8.90 7.14
CA LEU A 134 -18.83 -7.74 6.27
C LEU A 134 -18.06 -6.63 7.00
N VAL A 135 -18.44 -6.34 8.25
CA VAL A 135 -17.71 -5.39 9.12
C VAL A 135 -16.28 -5.88 9.39
N ALA A 136 -16.11 -7.17 9.67
CA ALA A 136 -14.80 -7.78 9.88
C ALA A 136 -13.87 -7.61 8.68
N LEU A 137 -14.36 -7.93 7.48
CA LEU A 137 -13.63 -7.79 6.22
C LEU A 137 -13.29 -6.33 5.91
N PHE A 138 -14.21 -5.40 6.20
CA PHE A 138 -13.97 -3.97 6.08
C PHE A 138 -12.84 -3.49 7.00
N LEU A 139 -12.80 -3.96 8.26
CA LEU A 139 -11.70 -3.64 9.18
C LEU A 139 -10.37 -4.28 8.75
N MET A 140 -10.40 -5.50 8.21
CA MET A 140 -9.20 -6.15 7.66
C MET A 140 -8.61 -5.38 6.49
N GLY A 141 -9.41 -4.63 5.74
CA GLY A 141 -8.95 -3.68 4.73
C GLY A 141 -7.95 -2.64 5.24
N ALA A 142 -7.99 -2.29 6.53
CA ALA A 142 -6.99 -1.41 7.15
C ALA A 142 -5.57 -2.02 7.11
N GLY A 143 -5.44 -3.34 7.21
CA GLY A 143 -4.16 -4.04 7.03
C GLY A 143 -3.60 -3.87 5.63
N SER A 144 -4.44 -3.96 4.60
CA SER A 144 -4.06 -3.67 3.20
C SER A 144 -3.63 -2.22 3.02
N ALA A 145 -4.39 -1.26 3.58
CA ALA A 145 -4.02 0.16 3.56
C ALA A 145 -2.68 0.42 4.27
N THR A 146 -2.40 -0.28 5.38
CA THR A 146 -1.12 -0.22 6.10
C THR A 146 0.03 -0.72 5.22
N GLY A 147 -0.14 -1.85 4.55
CA GLY A 147 0.84 -2.39 3.62
C GLY A 147 1.17 -1.41 2.49
N LEU A 148 0.16 -0.76 1.91
CA LEU A 148 0.34 0.25 0.88
C LEU A 148 1.06 1.51 1.41
N GLN A 149 0.76 1.96 2.62
CA GLN A 149 1.43 3.12 3.23
C GLN A 149 2.88 2.85 3.64
N ALA A 150 3.22 1.61 3.98
CA ALA A 150 4.59 1.24 4.34
C ALA A 150 5.59 1.51 3.20
N ARG A 151 5.17 1.38 1.92
CA ARG A 151 6.01 1.72 0.76
C ARG A 151 6.42 3.20 0.76
N PHE A 152 5.52 4.10 1.17
CA PHE A 152 5.81 5.52 1.27
C PHE A 152 6.69 5.86 2.48
N ALA A 153 6.51 5.16 3.59
CA ALA A 153 7.38 5.30 4.76
C ALA A 153 8.85 4.98 4.45
N ALA A 154 9.10 4.10 3.47
CA ALA A 154 10.44 3.77 3.00
C ALA A 154 11.19 4.94 2.33
N VAL A 155 10.47 5.97 1.90
CA VAL A 155 11.02 7.13 1.16
C VAL A 155 10.71 8.46 1.82
N ASP A 156 10.34 8.47 3.10
CA ASP A 156 10.06 9.71 3.84
C ASP A 156 11.33 10.52 4.11
N LEU A 157 12.44 9.85 4.44
CA LEU A 157 13.70 10.54 4.71
C LEU A 157 14.37 11.05 3.43
N PRO A 158 15.07 12.21 3.48
CA PRO A 158 15.72 12.78 2.32
C PRO A 158 16.92 11.93 1.88
N SER A 159 16.68 11.02 0.98
CA SER A 159 17.71 10.22 0.29
C SER A 159 17.33 10.16 -1.19
N SER A 160 17.82 11.11 -1.97
CA SER A 160 17.43 11.23 -3.39
C SER A 160 17.92 10.10 -4.28
N LYS A 161 19.03 9.44 -3.92
CA LYS A 161 19.72 8.49 -4.81
C LYS A 161 19.09 7.08 -4.89
N HIS A 162 18.28 6.64 -3.91
CA HIS A 162 17.81 5.25 -3.80
C HIS A 162 16.32 5.12 -3.43
N GLN A 163 15.50 6.11 -3.78
CA GLN A 163 14.07 6.12 -3.42
C GLN A 163 13.31 4.95 -4.05
N GLY A 164 13.50 4.72 -5.34
CA GLY A 164 12.87 3.62 -6.05
C GLY A 164 13.26 2.25 -5.47
N ARG A 165 14.55 2.05 -5.20
CA ARG A 165 15.07 0.82 -4.58
C ARG A 165 14.51 0.60 -3.17
N ASN A 166 14.47 1.61 -2.33
CA ASN A 166 13.96 1.50 -0.96
C ASN A 166 12.47 1.18 -0.94
N LEU A 167 11.69 1.87 -1.78
CA LEU A 167 10.26 1.65 -1.94
C LEU A 167 10.00 0.22 -2.45
N SER A 168 10.70 -0.19 -3.51
CA SER A 168 10.50 -1.50 -4.13
C SER A 168 10.90 -2.65 -3.23
N LEU A 169 11.92 -2.50 -2.38
CA LEU A 169 12.33 -3.52 -1.42
C LEU A 169 11.22 -3.79 -0.39
N VAL A 170 10.54 -2.73 0.08
CA VAL A 170 9.41 -2.85 1.00
C VAL A 170 8.21 -3.49 0.30
N VAL A 171 7.94 -3.14 -0.95
CA VAL A 171 6.89 -3.78 -1.78
C VAL A 171 7.22 -5.25 -2.02
N TRP A 172 8.48 -5.57 -2.36
CA TRP A 172 8.94 -6.95 -2.58
C TRP A 172 8.73 -7.83 -1.35
N ALA A 173 8.97 -7.31 -0.16
CA ALA A 173 8.82 -8.06 1.08
C ALA A 173 7.42 -8.64 1.27
N THR A 174 6.38 -7.99 0.69
CA THR A 174 5.02 -8.51 0.68
C THR A 174 4.91 -9.86 -0.03
N THR A 175 5.79 -10.12 -1.03
CA THR A 175 5.81 -11.39 -1.78
C THR A 175 5.92 -12.58 -0.85
N VAL A 176 6.82 -12.54 0.12
CA VAL A 176 7.07 -13.65 1.04
C VAL A 176 5.79 -14.01 1.81
N GLY A 177 5.17 -13.01 2.43
CA GLY A 177 3.93 -13.22 3.19
C GLY A 177 2.74 -13.62 2.28
N ALA A 178 2.58 -12.95 1.13
CA ALA A 178 1.46 -13.18 0.22
C ALA A 178 1.54 -14.52 -0.51
N VAL A 179 2.73 -15.06 -0.74
CA VAL A 179 2.93 -16.42 -1.30
C VAL A 179 2.71 -17.49 -0.24
N ILE A 180 3.19 -17.26 0.99
CA ILE A 180 3.04 -18.24 2.08
C ILE A 180 1.60 -18.26 2.61
N GLY A 181 0.92 -17.11 2.68
CA GLY A 181 -0.42 -16.96 3.25
C GLY A 181 -1.45 -18.00 2.77
N PRO A 182 -1.66 -18.16 1.46
CA PRO A 182 -2.60 -19.17 0.94
C PRO A 182 -2.24 -20.61 1.30
N ASN A 183 -0.94 -20.90 1.49
CA ASN A 183 -0.48 -22.23 1.88
C ASN A 183 -0.74 -22.56 3.36
N LEU A 184 -1.12 -21.57 4.17
CA LEU A 184 -1.50 -21.77 5.58
C LEU A 184 -2.97 -22.21 5.77
N PHE A 185 -3.71 -22.42 4.70
CA PHE A 185 -5.11 -22.87 4.81
C PHE A 185 -5.23 -24.23 5.52
N GLY A 186 -4.55 -25.25 5.03
CA GLY A 186 -4.57 -26.59 5.64
C GLY A 186 -4.04 -26.62 7.07
N PRO A 187 -2.82 -26.14 7.34
CA PRO A 187 -2.31 -25.98 8.71
C PRO A 187 -3.24 -25.17 9.61
N GLY A 188 -3.88 -24.13 9.06
CA GLY A 188 -4.84 -23.30 9.81
C GLY A 188 -6.06 -24.09 10.26
N GLU A 189 -6.63 -24.92 9.39
CA GLU A 189 -7.76 -25.77 9.76
C GLU A 189 -7.40 -26.77 10.88
N ILE A 190 -6.19 -27.33 10.87
CA ILE A 190 -5.70 -28.22 11.94
C ILE A 190 -5.65 -27.46 13.28
N VAL A 191 -5.06 -26.25 13.27
CA VAL A 191 -4.97 -25.39 14.45
C VAL A 191 -6.37 -24.95 14.91
N GLY A 192 -7.25 -24.56 13.97
CA GLY A 192 -8.62 -24.17 14.27
C GLY A 192 -9.40 -25.29 14.98
N LYS A 193 -9.32 -26.53 14.49
CA LYS A 193 -9.93 -27.69 15.13
C LYS A 193 -9.37 -27.95 16.51
N ALA A 194 -8.05 -27.87 16.69
CA ALA A 194 -7.41 -28.05 17.99
C ALA A 194 -7.84 -26.99 19.02
N LEU A 195 -8.16 -25.77 18.56
CA LEU A 195 -8.65 -24.67 19.40
C LEU A 195 -10.18 -24.62 19.54
N GLY A 196 -10.92 -25.56 18.94
CA GLY A 196 -12.39 -25.59 18.96
C GLY A 196 -13.04 -24.43 18.20
N LEU A 197 -12.35 -23.87 17.22
CA LEU A 197 -12.85 -22.76 16.41
C LEU A 197 -13.81 -23.25 15.30
N PRO A 198 -14.73 -22.38 14.82
CA PRO A 198 -15.60 -22.70 13.69
C PRO A 198 -14.81 -23.08 12.43
N HIS A 199 -15.42 -23.85 11.56
CA HIS A 199 -14.88 -24.22 10.25
C HIS A 199 -14.45 -22.97 9.44
N LEU A 200 -13.39 -23.07 8.66
CA LEU A 200 -12.79 -21.97 7.85
C LEU A 200 -12.16 -20.82 8.66
N THR A 201 -12.18 -20.85 9.99
CA THR A 201 -11.63 -19.72 10.78
C THR A 201 -10.20 -19.92 11.27
N GLY A 202 -9.71 -21.14 11.24
CA GLY A 202 -8.36 -21.46 11.73
C GLY A 202 -7.23 -20.64 11.10
N PRO A 203 -7.21 -20.38 9.80
CA PRO A 203 -6.20 -19.54 9.16
C PRO A 203 -6.15 -18.09 9.66
N PHE A 204 -7.25 -17.58 10.24
CA PHE A 204 -7.25 -16.25 10.83
C PHE A 204 -6.46 -16.17 12.13
N VAL A 205 -6.19 -17.30 12.80
CA VAL A 205 -5.26 -17.36 13.95
C VAL A 205 -3.85 -16.94 13.52
N PHE A 206 -3.38 -17.44 12.38
CA PHE A 206 -2.10 -17.01 11.80
C PHE A 206 -2.11 -15.54 11.43
N THR A 207 -3.23 -15.04 10.88
CA THR A 207 -3.39 -13.61 10.59
C THR A 207 -3.28 -12.76 11.86
N ILE A 208 -3.94 -13.15 12.95
CA ILE A 208 -3.88 -12.46 14.26
C ILE A 208 -2.44 -12.44 14.78
N ILE A 209 -1.76 -13.59 14.78
CA ILE A 209 -0.36 -13.69 15.22
C ILE A 209 0.54 -12.80 14.37
N ALA A 210 0.45 -12.90 13.04
CA ALA A 210 1.28 -12.15 12.12
C ALA A 210 1.05 -10.64 12.24
N GLN A 211 -0.20 -10.19 12.34
CA GLN A 211 -0.53 -8.77 12.51
C GLN A 211 -0.14 -8.23 13.90
N THR A 212 -0.19 -9.06 14.94
CA THR A 212 0.32 -8.70 16.27
C THR A 212 1.83 -8.50 16.25
N LEU A 213 2.56 -9.42 15.60
CA LEU A 213 4.00 -9.29 15.39
C LEU A 213 4.32 -8.06 14.53
N ALA A 214 3.57 -7.81 13.44
CA ALA A 214 3.74 -6.63 12.60
C ALA A 214 3.51 -5.33 13.40
N THR A 215 2.46 -5.27 14.21
CA THR A 215 2.17 -4.15 15.12
C THR A 215 3.35 -3.89 16.05
N THR A 216 3.89 -4.94 16.66
CA THR A 216 5.04 -4.89 17.56
C THR A 216 6.29 -4.38 16.83
N VAL A 217 6.56 -4.94 15.64
CA VAL A 217 7.69 -4.52 14.79
C VAL A 217 7.58 -3.04 14.41
N PHE A 218 6.42 -2.57 13.98
CA PHE A 218 6.21 -1.16 13.66
C PHE A 218 6.34 -0.27 14.90
N TRP A 219 5.76 -0.68 16.04
CA TRP A 219 5.75 0.12 17.26
C TRP A 219 7.13 0.30 17.89
N PHE A 220 7.95 -0.72 17.91
CA PHE A 220 9.29 -0.68 18.51
C PHE A 220 10.39 -0.38 17.49
N GLY A 221 10.26 -0.85 16.25
CA GLY A 221 11.28 -0.73 15.24
C GLY A 221 11.36 0.65 14.58
N LEU A 222 10.21 1.36 14.40
CA LEU A 222 10.18 2.71 13.84
C LEU A 222 10.45 3.78 14.93
N ARG A 223 11.57 3.63 15.60
CA ARG A 223 12.11 4.59 16.58
C ARG A 223 13.56 4.87 16.26
N PRO A 224 13.89 6.11 15.89
CA PRO A 224 13.03 7.30 15.73
C PRO A 224 12.12 7.18 14.49
N ASP A 225 11.00 7.92 14.48
CA ASP A 225 10.01 7.90 13.40
C ASP A 225 10.53 8.62 12.14
N PRO A 226 10.59 7.97 10.97
CA PRO A 226 11.19 8.56 9.78
C PRO A 226 10.47 9.81 9.29
N LEU A 227 9.13 9.84 9.36
CA LEU A 227 8.36 10.98 8.90
C LEU A 227 8.50 12.19 9.83
N LEU A 228 8.51 11.96 11.16
CA LEU A 228 8.70 13.06 12.12
C LEU A 228 10.09 13.67 11.98
N ILE A 229 11.13 12.86 11.73
CA ILE A 229 12.48 13.38 11.43
C ILE A 229 12.47 14.19 10.13
N ALA A 230 11.87 13.67 9.06
CA ALA A 230 11.77 14.41 7.80
C ALA A 230 11.05 15.75 8.00
N GLN A 231 9.98 15.76 8.78
CA GLN A 231 9.25 16.99 9.13
C GLN A 231 10.09 17.98 9.97
N GLN A 232 10.96 17.48 10.85
CA GLN A 232 11.89 18.33 11.61
C GLN A 232 12.92 18.98 10.69
N LEU A 233 13.53 18.22 9.79
CA LEU A 233 14.49 18.72 8.80
C LEU A 233 13.87 19.77 7.86
N ASP A 234 12.59 19.61 7.49
CA ASP A 234 11.87 20.58 6.66
C ASP A 234 11.46 21.84 7.48
N ALA A 235 11.12 21.69 8.76
CA ALA A 235 10.78 22.82 9.63
C ALA A 235 11.97 23.76 9.87
N GLU A 236 13.19 23.21 9.94
CA GLU A 236 14.44 24.01 10.00
C GLU A 236 14.63 24.86 8.74
N LYS A 237 13.99 24.49 7.62
CA LYS A 237 13.97 25.23 6.35
C LYS A 237 12.79 26.19 6.20
N ASN A 238 12.07 26.53 7.28
CA ASN A 238 10.93 27.46 7.32
C ASN A 238 9.71 27.08 6.44
N PHE A 239 9.43 25.80 6.24
CA PHE A 239 8.21 25.39 5.53
C PHE A 239 7.00 25.34 6.47
N ALA A 240 5.95 26.14 6.16
CA ALA A 240 4.66 26.08 6.85
C ALA A 240 4.00 24.71 6.68
N ARG A 241 3.37 24.17 7.74
CA ARG A 241 2.64 22.90 7.69
C ARG A 241 1.20 23.15 7.22
N PRO A 242 0.77 22.68 6.04
CA PRO A 242 -0.63 22.69 5.66
C PRO A 242 -1.45 21.74 6.55
N LYS A 243 -2.68 22.13 6.87
CA LYS A 243 -3.62 21.24 7.58
C LYS A 243 -3.92 20.01 6.71
N ALA A 244 -3.93 18.83 7.35
CA ALA A 244 -4.29 17.56 6.71
C ALA A 244 -5.73 17.62 6.18
N SER A 245 -5.93 17.71 4.87
CA SER A 245 -7.23 17.87 4.25
C SER A 245 -7.25 17.26 2.84
N ILE A 246 -8.36 16.60 2.50
CA ILE A 246 -8.60 16.10 1.13
C ILE A 246 -8.62 17.27 0.14
N LYS A 247 -9.21 18.43 0.53
CA LYS A 247 -9.21 19.63 -0.31
C LYS A 247 -7.79 20.09 -0.61
N ALA A 248 -6.88 20.08 0.38
CA ALA A 248 -5.48 20.41 0.17
C ALA A 248 -4.79 19.41 -0.77
N ALA A 249 -5.03 18.12 -0.61
CA ALA A 249 -4.47 17.10 -1.51
C ALA A 249 -4.95 17.30 -2.96
N ILE A 250 -6.24 17.61 -3.17
CA ILE A 250 -6.79 17.90 -4.50
C ILE A 250 -6.19 19.19 -5.06
N ALA A 251 -6.04 20.25 -4.25
CA ALA A 251 -5.39 21.50 -4.67
C ALA A 251 -3.95 21.22 -5.13
N THR A 252 -3.16 20.49 -4.31
CA THR A 252 -1.80 20.08 -4.68
C THR A 252 -1.76 19.33 -6.02
N LEU A 253 -2.70 18.41 -6.28
CA LEU A 253 -2.76 17.68 -7.54
C LEU A 253 -3.10 18.58 -8.73
N ARG A 254 -3.94 19.62 -8.55
CA ARG A 254 -4.25 20.60 -9.60
C ARG A 254 -3.04 21.48 -9.93
N GLU A 255 -2.25 21.85 -8.92
CA GLU A 255 -1.04 22.68 -9.08
C GLU A 255 0.15 21.88 -9.61
N LYS A 256 0.19 20.56 -9.37
CA LYS A 256 1.33 19.69 -9.73
C LYS A 256 0.90 18.57 -10.71
N PRO A 257 0.85 18.85 -12.03
CA PRO A 257 0.37 17.88 -13.04
C PRO A 257 1.14 16.54 -13.02
N ILE A 258 2.43 16.57 -12.66
CA ILE A 258 3.25 15.35 -12.54
C ILE A 258 2.78 14.48 -11.36
N ALA A 259 2.37 15.10 -10.23
CA ALA A 259 1.80 14.35 -9.11
C ALA A 259 0.42 13.78 -9.47
N ALA A 260 -0.41 14.55 -10.18
CA ALA A 260 -1.70 14.08 -10.71
C ALA A 260 -1.51 12.90 -11.67
N PHE A 261 -0.57 12.97 -12.59
CA PHE A 261 -0.19 11.87 -13.48
C PHE A 261 0.22 10.61 -12.70
N ALA A 262 1.05 10.76 -11.67
CA ALA A 262 1.46 9.63 -10.84
C ALA A 262 0.26 8.97 -10.12
N VAL A 263 -0.64 9.76 -9.53
CA VAL A 263 -1.86 9.27 -8.85
C VAL A 263 -2.80 8.57 -9.83
N THR A 264 -3.03 9.17 -11.01
CA THR A 264 -3.87 8.57 -12.07
C THR A 264 -3.27 7.25 -12.55
N THR A 265 -1.95 7.19 -12.74
CA THR A 265 -1.25 5.95 -13.12
C THR A 265 -1.45 4.85 -12.08
N ILE A 266 -1.31 5.15 -10.78
CA ILE A 266 -1.52 4.19 -9.69
C ILE A 266 -2.96 3.67 -9.70
N ALA A 267 -3.94 4.58 -9.80
CA ALA A 267 -5.36 4.25 -9.76
C ALA A 267 -5.78 3.37 -10.96
N PHE A 268 -5.42 3.77 -12.19
CA PHE A 268 -5.80 3.06 -13.39
C PHE A 268 -5.06 1.74 -13.57
N SER A 269 -3.77 1.67 -13.18
CA SER A 269 -3.04 0.41 -13.16
C SER A 269 -3.70 -0.60 -12.21
N HIS A 270 -4.17 -0.15 -11.06
CA HIS A 270 -4.88 -1.02 -10.12
C HIS A 270 -6.25 -1.45 -10.63
N MET A 271 -7.00 -0.54 -11.28
CA MET A 271 -8.27 -0.86 -11.94
C MET A 271 -8.10 -1.96 -12.98
N VAL A 272 -7.14 -1.81 -13.90
CA VAL A 272 -6.82 -2.82 -14.93
C VAL A 272 -6.53 -4.17 -14.29
N MET A 273 -5.64 -4.18 -13.31
CA MET A 273 -5.20 -5.40 -12.63
C MET A 273 -6.39 -6.10 -11.95
N VAL A 274 -7.18 -5.38 -11.14
CA VAL A 274 -8.31 -5.98 -10.42
C VAL A 274 -9.40 -6.47 -11.36
N SER A 275 -9.72 -5.72 -12.41
CA SER A 275 -10.76 -6.11 -13.39
C SER A 275 -10.46 -7.45 -14.03
N VAL A 276 -9.24 -7.63 -14.54
CA VAL A 276 -8.86 -8.86 -15.27
C VAL A 276 -8.62 -10.02 -14.28
N MET A 277 -7.86 -9.77 -13.19
CA MET A 277 -7.54 -10.78 -12.19
C MET A 277 -8.79 -11.39 -11.56
N SER A 278 -9.79 -10.56 -11.19
CA SER A 278 -10.99 -11.05 -10.48
C SER A 278 -11.84 -12.00 -11.31
N MET A 279 -11.85 -11.85 -12.63
CA MET A 279 -12.63 -12.69 -13.54
C MET A 279 -11.84 -13.87 -14.11
N THR A 280 -10.53 -13.90 -13.94
CA THR A 280 -9.69 -14.99 -14.47
C THR A 280 -10.02 -16.37 -13.87
N PRO A 281 -10.25 -16.55 -12.55
CA PRO A 281 -10.67 -17.84 -12.00
C PRO A 281 -11.97 -18.35 -12.64
N VAL A 282 -12.96 -17.48 -12.79
CA VAL A 282 -14.25 -17.81 -13.42
C VAL A 282 -14.04 -18.25 -14.87
N HIS A 283 -13.25 -17.49 -15.62
CA HIS A 283 -12.94 -17.81 -17.01
C HIS A 283 -12.21 -19.16 -17.14
N LEU A 284 -11.18 -19.39 -16.33
CA LEU A 284 -10.41 -20.64 -16.36
C LEU A 284 -11.25 -21.86 -16.00
N THR A 285 -12.10 -21.76 -14.98
CA THR A 285 -12.99 -22.87 -14.58
C THR A 285 -14.02 -23.20 -15.67
N HIS A 286 -14.56 -22.21 -16.36
CA HIS A 286 -15.44 -22.42 -17.51
C HIS A 286 -14.74 -23.11 -18.70
N HIS A 287 -13.40 -22.99 -18.78
CA HIS A 287 -12.57 -23.68 -19.79
C HIS A 287 -11.98 -25.01 -19.27
N GLY A 288 -12.54 -25.56 -18.18
CA GLY A 288 -12.16 -26.87 -17.65
C GLY A 288 -10.90 -26.90 -16.80
N ALA A 289 -10.36 -25.74 -16.42
CA ALA A 289 -9.21 -25.70 -15.51
C ALA A 289 -9.62 -26.11 -14.09
N GLY A 290 -8.90 -27.08 -13.52
CA GLY A 290 -9.04 -27.45 -12.12
C GLY A 290 -8.52 -26.38 -11.17
N LEU A 291 -8.94 -26.43 -9.89
CA LEU A 291 -8.57 -25.46 -8.86
C LEU A 291 -7.04 -25.30 -8.67
N VAL A 292 -6.27 -26.36 -8.93
CA VAL A 292 -4.79 -26.33 -8.86
C VAL A 292 -4.23 -25.39 -9.92
N ILE A 293 -4.75 -25.45 -11.15
CA ILE A 293 -4.34 -24.58 -12.26
C ILE A 293 -4.72 -23.11 -11.97
N VAL A 294 -5.93 -22.90 -11.46
CA VAL A 294 -6.39 -21.56 -11.04
C VAL A 294 -5.49 -21.01 -9.94
N GLY A 295 -5.22 -21.78 -8.90
CA GLY A 295 -4.34 -21.39 -7.80
C GLY A 295 -2.91 -21.07 -8.27
N PHE A 296 -2.34 -21.89 -9.14
CA PHE A 296 -1.03 -21.65 -9.75
C PHE A 296 -1.02 -20.35 -10.56
N THR A 297 -2.06 -20.10 -11.36
CA THR A 297 -2.21 -18.88 -12.17
C THR A 297 -2.23 -17.62 -11.29
N ILE A 298 -3.00 -17.64 -10.20
CA ILE A 298 -3.06 -16.53 -9.24
C ILE A 298 -1.72 -16.34 -8.53
N SER A 299 -1.05 -17.43 -8.13
CA SER A 299 0.28 -17.36 -7.51
C SER A 299 1.33 -16.76 -8.45
N MET A 300 1.32 -17.13 -9.74
CA MET A 300 2.17 -16.54 -10.78
C MET A 300 1.90 -15.03 -10.94
N HIS A 301 0.62 -14.63 -10.95
CA HIS A 301 0.23 -13.23 -11.01
C HIS A 301 0.77 -12.45 -9.80
N ILE A 302 0.58 -12.96 -8.59
CA ILE A 302 1.09 -12.34 -7.34
C ILE A 302 2.62 -12.24 -7.36
N ALA A 303 3.31 -13.26 -7.86
CA ALA A 303 4.76 -13.21 -8.06
C ALA A 303 5.15 -12.09 -9.05
N GLY A 304 4.42 -11.93 -10.16
CA GLY A 304 4.58 -10.81 -11.09
C GLY A 304 4.42 -9.45 -10.42
N MET A 305 3.42 -9.31 -9.54
CA MET A 305 3.14 -8.06 -8.82
C MET A 305 4.29 -7.63 -7.90
N TYR A 306 4.88 -8.57 -7.17
CA TYR A 306 5.75 -8.20 -6.04
C TYR A 306 7.21 -8.64 -6.21
N ALA A 307 7.48 -9.84 -6.76
CA ALA A 307 8.83 -10.40 -6.78
C ALA A 307 9.83 -9.56 -7.59
N PHE A 308 9.36 -8.91 -8.66
CA PHE A 308 10.19 -8.10 -9.55
C PHE A 308 10.27 -6.62 -9.16
N SER A 309 9.61 -6.21 -8.08
CA SER A 309 9.59 -4.81 -7.65
C SER A 309 10.98 -4.20 -7.38
N PRO A 310 12.02 -4.94 -6.88
CA PRO A 310 13.37 -4.38 -6.75
C PRO A 310 14.00 -4.00 -8.09
N ILE A 311 13.70 -4.76 -9.15
CA ILE A 311 14.19 -4.47 -10.51
C ILE A 311 13.59 -3.16 -11.01
N TRP A 312 12.27 -2.98 -10.83
CA TRP A 312 11.56 -1.75 -11.22
C TRP A 312 12.04 -0.55 -10.42
N GLY A 313 12.33 -0.73 -9.13
CA GLY A 313 12.89 0.32 -8.28
C GLY A 313 14.28 0.76 -8.75
N TRP A 314 15.16 -0.19 -9.04
CA TRP A 314 16.50 0.09 -9.57
C TRP A 314 16.42 0.77 -10.94
N LEU A 315 15.56 0.29 -11.84
CA LEU A 315 15.33 0.91 -13.13
C LEU A 315 14.80 2.35 -12.99
N ALA A 316 13.88 2.59 -12.06
CA ALA A 316 13.33 3.92 -11.80
C ALA A 316 14.40 4.91 -11.30
N ASP A 317 15.33 4.45 -10.47
CA ASP A 317 16.42 5.27 -9.97
C ASP A 317 17.49 5.52 -11.06
N LYS A 318 17.76 4.52 -11.94
CA LYS A 318 18.81 4.60 -12.97
C LYS A 318 18.34 5.30 -14.26
N PHE A 319 17.17 4.95 -14.76
CA PHE A 319 16.66 5.39 -16.07
C PHE A 319 15.54 6.43 -15.97
N GLY A 320 15.03 6.66 -14.76
CA GLY A 320 13.97 7.62 -14.50
C GLY A 320 12.59 6.98 -14.37
N ARG A 321 11.80 7.55 -13.48
CA ARG A 321 10.53 7.02 -12.98
C ARG A 321 9.45 6.93 -14.06
N VAL A 322 9.36 7.95 -14.93
CA VAL A 322 8.38 7.99 -16.02
C VAL A 322 8.66 6.90 -17.06
N ARG A 323 9.93 6.62 -17.36
CA ARG A 323 10.28 5.53 -18.31
C ARG A 323 9.83 4.17 -17.76
N VAL A 324 9.97 3.93 -16.45
CA VAL A 324 9.50 2.68 -15.83
C VAL A 324 7.98 2.58 -15.87
N ILE A 325 7.24 3.69 -15.67
CA ILE A 325 5.79 3.73 -15.88
C ILE A 325 5.44 3.32 -17.32
N LEU A 326 6.11 3.90 -18.33
CA LEU A 326 5.85 3.58 -19.74
C LEU A 326 6.17 2.12 -20.07
N ILE A 327 7.24 1.55 -19.51
CA ILE A 327 7.53 0.11 -19.62
C ILE A 327 6.39 -0.70 -19.00
N GLY A 328 5.89 -0.31 -17.83
CA GLY A 328 4.75 -0.95 -17.18
C GLY A 328 3.48 -0.91 -18.04
N GLN A 329 3.20 0.21 -18.70
CA GLN A 329 2.07 0.32 -19.64
C GLN A 329 2.27 -0.55 -20.89
N ALA A 330 3.49 -0.64 -21.43
CA ALA A 330 3.78 -1.54 -22.54
C ALA A 330 3.60 -3.01 -22.15
N ILE A 331 4.00 -3.40 -20.92
CA ILE A 331 3.75 -4.74 -20.39
C ILE A 331 2.24 -4.98 -20.23
N TYR A 332 1.44 -4.00 -19.79
CA TYR A 332 -0.02 -4.13 -19.74
C TYR A 332 -0.61 -4.37 -21.13
N VAL A 333 -0.17 -3.64 -22.16
CA VAL A 333 -0.59 -3.87 -23.55
C VAL A 333 -0.32 -5.34 -23.95
N ALA A 334 0.89 -5.83 -23.70
CA ALA A 334 1.25 -7.22 -23.97
C ALA A 334 0.41 -8.22 -23.15
N ALA A 335 0.16 -7.94 -21.86
CA ALA A 335 -0.65 -8.77 -20.98
C ALA A 335 -2.10 -8.90 -21.48
N LEU A 336 -2.75 -7.78 -21.77
CA LEU A 336 -4.13 -7.71 -22.23
C LEU A 336 -4.29 -8.34 -23.62
N ALA A 337 -3.32 -8.13 -24.52
CA ALA A 337 -3.31 -8.78 -25.83
C ALA A 337 -3.16 -10.30 -25.69
N THR A 338 -2.20 -10.78 -24.89
CA THR A 338 -1.94 -12.20 -24.69
C THR A 338 -3.14 -12.90 -24.04
N ALA A 339 -3.70 -12.34 -22.97
CA ALA A 339 -4.86 -12.91 -22.28
C ALA A 339 -6.15 -12.79 -23.10
N GLY A 340 -6.34 -11.67 -23.83
CA GLY A 340 -7.55 -11.43 -24.61
C GLY A 340 -7.61 -12.27 -25.89
N TRP A 341 -6.58 -12.23 -26.70
CA TRP A 341 -6.52 -13.03 -27.94
C TRP A 341 -6.29 -14.51 -27.67
N GLY A 342 -5.51 -14.83 -26.61
CA GLY A 342 -5.27 -16.21 -26.17
C GLY A 342 -6.31 -16.75 -25.20
N SER A 343 -7.48 -16.13 -25.08
CA SER A 343 -8.51 -16.47 -24.07
C SER A 343 -8.96 -17.93 -24.06
N GLN A 344 -8.88 -18.62 -25.19
CA GLN A 344 -9.20 -20.05 -25.32
C GLN A 344 -8.05 -20.97 -24.86
N SER A 345 -6.88 -20.43 -24.57
CA SER A 345 -5.68 -21.17 -24.17
C SER A 345 -5.32 -20.89 -22.73
N ILE A 346 -5.43 -21.90 -21.86
CA ILE A 346 -5.04 -21.78 -20.44
C ILE A 346 -3.61 -21.25 -20.28
N PRO A 347 -2.57 -21.75 -21.00
CA PRO A 347 -1.22 -21.21 -20.91
C PRO A 347 -1.11 -19.74 -21.33
N ALA A 348 -1.84 -19.30 -22.37
CA ALA A 348 -1.85 -17.91 -22.78
C ALA A 348 -2.45 -16.99 -21.71
N VAL A 349 -3.54 -17.41 -21.07
CA VAL A 349 -4.14 -16.68 -19.95
C VAL A 349 -3.17 -16.61 -18.76
N GLN A 350 -2.45 -17.70 -18.46
CA GLN A 350 -1.43 -17.73 -17.37
C GLN A 350 -0.30 -16.74 -17.65
N VAL A 351 0.27 -16.74 -18.87
CA VAL A 351 1.31 -15.79 -19.27
C VAL A 351 0.77 -14.36 -19.23
N GLY A 352 -0.44 -14.14 -19.76
CA GLY A 352 -1.08 -12.82 -19.71
C GLY A 352 -1.26 -12.31 -18.28
N LEU A 353 -1.68 -13.18 -17.35
CA LEU A 353 -1.84 -12.81 -15.94
C LEU A 353 -0.50 -12.52 -15.24
N PHE A 354 0.54 -13.28 -15.53
CA PHE A 354 1.88 -12.99 -15.04
C PHE A 354 2.36 -11.62 -15.52
N LEU A 355 2.22 -11.34 -16.83
CA LEU A 355 2.53 -10.03 -17.41
C LEU A 355 1.67 -8.91 -16.81
N LEU A 356 0.40 -9.17 -16.53
CA LEU A 356 -0.50 -8.22 -15.86
C LEU A 356 0.05 -7.81 -14.48
N GLY A 357 0.56 -8.78 -13.72
CA GLY A 357 1.22 -8.54 -12.44
C GLY A 357 2.51 -7.71 -12.59
N LEU A 358 3.34 -8.03 -13.59
CA LEU A 358 4.56 -7.26 -13.90
C LEU A 358 4.24 -5.81 -14.30
N GLY A 359 3.22 -5.61 -15.14
CA GLY A 359 2.76 -4.28 -15.57
C GLY A 359 2.28 -3.43 -14.38
N TRP A 360 1.52 -4.07 -13.46
CA TRP A 360 1.11 -3.43 -12.21
C TRP A 360 2.31 -3.03 -11.36
N SER A 361 3.27 -3.93 -11.20
CA SER A 361 4.47 -3.71 -10.39
C SER A 361 5.30 -2.54 -10.91
N ALA A 362 5.63 -2.55 -12.21
CA ALA A 362 6.40 -1.49 -12.85
C ALA A 362 5.71 -0.13 -12.74
N SER A 363 4.40 -0.07 -13.07
CA SER A 363 3.60 1.15 -13.01
C SER A 363 3.47 1.68 -11.60
N THR A 364 3.18 0.81 -10.61
CA THR A 364 2.96 1.20 -9.22
C THR A 364 4.25 1.65 -8.55
N VAL A 365 5.37 0.92 -8.74
CA VAL A 365 6.69 1.30 -8.19
C VAL A 365 7.17 2.61 -8.81
N GLY A 366 7.10 2.72 -10.12
CA GLY A 366 7.48 3.93 -10.85
C GLY A 366 6.68 5.15 -10.43
N ALA A 367 5.34 5.04 -10.41
CA ALA A 367 4.45 6.14 -10.07
C ALA A 367 4.50 6.51 -8.58
N SER A 368 4.60 5.55 -7.66
CA SER A 368 4.76 5.82 -6.23
C SER A 368 6.09 6.53 -5.92
N SER A 369 7.17 6.11 -6.59
CA SER A 369 8.46 6.79 -6.50
C SER A 369 8.41 8.21 -7.10
N LEU A 370 7.72 8.38 -8.24
CA LEU A 370 7.52 9.70 -8.88
C LEU A 370 6.73 10.63 -7.96
N LEU A 371 5.62 10.15 -7.40
CA LEU A 371 4.79 10.91 -6.47
C LEU A 371 5.60 11.37 -5.25
N SER A 372 6.35 10.46 -4.65
CA SER A 372 7.16 10.75 -3.46
C SER A 372 8.30 11.74 -3.73
N ALA A 373 8.84 11.78 -4.95
CA ALA A 373 9.90 12.71 -5.32
C ALA A 373 9.39 14.10 -5.72
N THR A 374 8.13 14.19 -6.16
CA THR A 374 7.53 15.44 -6.64
C THR A 374 6.98 16.29 -5.49
N LEU A 375 6.63 15.66 -4.37
CA LEU A 375 5.94 16.30 -3.27
C LEU A 375 6.91 16.67 -2.13
N PRO A 376 6.79 17.87 -1.54
CA PRO A 376 7.46 18.21 -0.30
C PRO A 376 6.86 17.39 0.87
N THR A 377 7.63 17.22 1.95
CA THR A 377 7.27 16.33 3.07
C THR A 377 5.95 16.69 3.73
N ASN A 378 5.62 17.97 3.81
CA ASN A 378 4.39 18.48 4.41
C ASN A 378 3.12 18.13 3.62
N GLU A 379 3.22 17.91 2.30
CA GLU A 379 2.09 17.56 1.42
C GLU A 379 1.99 16.04 1.19
N LYS A 380 3.11 15.31 1.32
CA LYS A 380 3.21 13.88 0.97
C LYS A 380 2.11 13.04 1.56
N THR A 381 1.90 13.07 2.88
CA THR A 381 0.98 12.16 3.56
C THR A 381 -0.47 12.34 3.12
N ASN A 382 -0.89 13.58 2.84
CA ASN A 382 -2.23 13.86 2.36
C ASN A 382 -2.46 13.30 0.96
N VAL A 383 -1.52 13.58 0.05
CA VAL A 383 -1.63 13.14 -1.35
C VAL A 383 -1.43 11.62 -1.46
N GLN A 384 -0.54 11.04 -0.66
CA GLN A 384 -0.34 9.58 -0.61
C GLN A 384 -1.59 8.85 -0.11
N GLY A 385 -2.23 9.34 0.96
CA GLY A 385 -3.50 8.78 1.46
C GLY A 385 -4.63 8.88 0.45
N LEU A 386 -4.75 10.01 -0.26
CA LEU A 386 -5.71 10.18 -1.34
C LEU A 386 -5.39 9.24 -2.51
N SER A 387 -4.13 9.11 -2.88
CA SER A 387 -3.66 8.19 -3.93
C SER A 387 -4.03 6.74 -3.62
N ASP A 388 -3.80 6.28 -2.39
CA ASP A 388 -4.13 4.93 -1.98
C ASP A 388 -5.65 4.70 -1.93
N SER A 389 -6.44 5.71 -1.51
CA SER A 389 -7.89 5.65 -1.58
C SER A 389 -8.39 5.55 -3.02
N LEU A 390 -7.89 6.41 -3.91
CA LEU A 390 -8.27 6.39 -5.33
C LEU A 390 -7.85 5.09 -6.01
N MET A 391 -6.68 4.56 -5.68
CA MET A 391 -6.21 3.26 -6.15
C MET A 391 -7.21 2.16 -5.79
N ASN A 392 -7.60 2.05 -4.52
CA ASN A 392 -8.52 1.01 -4.05
C ASN A 392 -9.94 1.22 -4.59
N LEU A 393 -10.43 2.47 -4.65
CA LEU A 393 -11.75 2.78 -5.25
C LEU A 393 -11.79 2.41 -6.74
N SER A 394 -10.72 2.73 -7.48
CA SER A 394 -10.60 2.35 -8.89
C SER A 394 -10.56 0.83 -9.06
N GLY A 395 -9.85 0.12 -8.18
CA GLY A 395 -9.86 -1.35 -8.15
C GLY A 395 -11.24 -1.91 -7.81
N ALA A 396 -11.94 -1.36 -6.82
CA ALA A 396 -13.29 -1.77 -6.45
C ALA A 396 -14.28 -1.54 -7.62
N PHE A 397 -14.20 -0.40 -8.29
CA PHE A 397 -14.99 -0.11 -9.49
C PHE A 397 -14.67 -1.09 -10.63
N GLY A 398 -13.38 -1.33 -10.89
CA GLY A 398 -12.94 -2.30 -11.90
C GLY A 398 -13.45 -3.71 -11.62
N GLY A 399 -13.35 -4.18 -10.38
CA GLY A 399 -13.86 -5.50 -9.97
C GLY A 399 -15.38 -5.60 -10.05
N ALA A 400 -16.11 -4.57 -9.61
CA ALA A 400 -17.57 -4.53 -9.65
C ALA A 400 -18.14 -4.55 -11.08
N THR A 401 -17.47 -3.86 -12.01
CA THR A 401 -17.89 -3.79 -13.42
C THR A 401 -17.42 -4.99 -14.25
N ALA A 402 -16.33 -5.66 -13.84
CA ALA A 402 -15.70 -6.74 -14.59
C ALA A 402 -16.63 -7.92 -14.88
N GLY A 403 -17.50 -8.29 -13.90
CA GLY A 403 -18.47 -9.38 -14.07
C GLY A 403 -19.52 -9.06 -15.14
N ALA A 404 -20.05 -7.83 -15.15
CA ALA A 404 -21.01 -7.40 -16.16
C ALA A 404 -20.37 -7.34 -17.56
N ILE A 405 -19.13 -6.85 -17.66
CA ILE A 405 -18.39 -6.82 -18.92
C ILE A 405 -18.09 -8.24 -19.40
N LEU A 406 -17.65 -9.14 -18.51
CA LEU A 406 -17.39 -10.55 -18.83
C LEU A 406 -18.63 -11.23 -19.41
N SER A 407 -19.80 -11.03 -18.81
CA SER A 407 -21.05 -11.62 -19.26
C SER A 407 -21.56 -11.06 -20.58
N ALA A 408 -21.27 -9.78 -20.88
CA ALA A 408 -21.72 -9.12 -22.09
C ALA A 408 -20.82 -9.39 -23.31
N VAL A 409 -19.49 -9.39 -23.11
CA VAL A 409 -18.51 -9.40 -24.21
C VAL A 409 -17.39 -10.44 -24.02
N ALA A 410 -17.58 -11.41 -23.15
CA ALA A 410 -16.63 -12.47 -22.80
C ALA A 410 -15.30 -11.94 -22.23
N PHE A 411 -14.35 -12.85 -21.97
CA PHE A 411 -13.05 -12.51 -21.37
C PHE A 411 -12.15 -11.70 -22.30
N SER A 412 -12.23 -11.96 -23.62
CA SER A 412 -11.54 -11.16 -24.63
C SER A 412 -12.02 -9.71 -24.66
N GLY A 413 -13.34 -9.49 -24.55
CA GLY A 413 -13.92 -8.16 -24.48
C GLY A 413 -13.59 -7.43 -23.16
N LEU A 414 -13.50 -8.14 -22.04
CA LEU A 414 -13.02 -7.57 -20.77
C LEU A 414 -11.57 -7.07 -20.90
N ASN A 415 -10.69 -7.89 -21.51
CA ASN A 415 -9.30 -7.46 -21.76
C ASN A 415 -9.25 -6.28 -22.73
N ALA A 416 -10.10 -6.25 -23.78
CA ALA A 416 -10.21 -5.10 -24.67
C ALA A 416 -10.66 -3.82 -23.96
N ALA A 417 -11.67 -3.90 -23.09
CA ALA A 417 -12.12 -2.76 -22.28
C ALA A 417 -11.01 -2.23 -21.34
N ALA A 418 -10.16 -3.11 -20.83
CA ALA A 418 -9.05 -2.74 -19.96
C ALA A 418 -7.94 -1.94 -20.68
N PHE A 419 -7.93 -1.88 -22.01
CA PHE A 419 -7.06 -0.96 -22.75
C PHE A 419 -7.44 0.52 -22.54
N ILE A 420 -8.69 0.84 -22.19
CA ILE A 420 -9.13 2.23 -21.98
C ILE A 420 -8.29 2.93 -20.91
N PRO A 421 -8.20 2.45 -19.65
CA PRO A 421 -7.38 3.10 -18.63
C PRO A 421 -5.88 3.07 -18.95
N VAL A 422 -5.38 2.06 -19.66
CA VAL A 422 -3.99 2.03 -20.17
C VAL A 422 -3.75 3.16 -21.14
N SER A 423 -4.65 3.34 -22.14
CA SER A 423 -4.57 4.41 -23.12
C SER A 423 -4.63 5.80 -22.49
N VAL A 424 -5.52 6.00 -21.50
CA VAL A 424 -5.61 7.28 -20.77
C VAL A 424 -4.29 7.57 -20.03
N THR A 425 -3.66 6.55 -19.44
CA THR A 425 -2.36 6.72 -18.78
C THR A 425 -1.26 7.09 -19.76
N LEU A 426 -1.23 6.48 -20.95
CA LEU A 426 -0.27 6.79 -22.00
C LEU A 426 -0.47 8.22 -22.56
N ILE A 427 -1.71 8.63 -22.77
CA ILE A 427 -2.04 10.00 -23.22
C ILE A 427 -1.62 11.01 -22.15
N ALA A 428 -1.92 10.76 -20.87
CA ALA A 428 -1.50 11.62 -19.77
C ALA A 428 0.04 11.74 -19.68
N ALA A 429 0.77 10.66 -19.94
CA ALA A 429 2.23 10.67 -20.00
C ALA A 429 2.74 11.57 -21.16
N ALA A 430 2.13 11.45 -22.33
CA ALA A 430 2.49 12.27 -23.49
C ALA A 430 2.25 13.76 -23.23
N VAL A 431 1.09 14.12 -22.68
CA VAL A 431 0.74 15.51 -22.37
C VAL A 431 1.69 16.12 -21.33
N THR A 432 2.01 15.37 -20.27
CA THR A 432 2.93 15.85 -19.21
C THR A 432 4.38 15.97 -19.67
N HIS A 433 4.79 15.19 -20.70
CA HIS A 433 6.13 15.29 -21.30
C HIS A 433 6.25 16.42 -22.33
N LEU A 434 5.22 16.63 -23.13
CA LEU A 434 5.19 17.69 -24.16
C LEU A 434 5.12 19.09 -23.50
N GLY A 435 4.34 19.23 -22.41
CA GLY A 435 4.25 20.49 -21.67
C GLY A 435 5.59 20.93 -21.02
N LYS A 436 6.53 20.00 -20.76
CA LYS A 436 7.88 20.33 -20.27
C LYS A 436 8.87 20.78 -21.36
N ARG A 437 8.57 20.54 -22.63
CA ARG A 437 9.43 20.99 -23.76
C ARG A 437 9.06 22.39 -24.27
N SER A 438 7.88 22.89 -23.87
CA SER A 438 7.36 24.19 -24.28
C SER A 438 7.46 25.29 -23.19
N SER A 439 7.96 24.96 -21.99
CA SER A 439 8.32 25.87 -20.90
C SER A 439 9.84 25.88 -20.68
#